data_d9d649ae69e8fecf334d35ff89f1c051
#
_entry.id   d9d649ae69e8fecf334d35ff89f1c051
#
_cell.length_a   1.000
_cell.length_b   1.000
_cell.length_c   1.000
_cell.angle_alpha   90.00
_cell.angle_beta   90.00
_cell.angle_gamma   90.00
#
_symmetry.space_group_name_H-M   'P 1'
#
loop_
_entity.id
_entity.type
_entity.pdbx_description
1 polymer ?
#
loop_
_entity_poly.entity_id
_entity_poly.type
_entity_poly.pdbx_seq_one_letter_code
_entity_poly.pdbx_strand_id
1 'polypeptide(L)'
;MRHGERRPRVLLLTSSPLDGAEGCDVRLATDVLGTLPEVDFVWFSQWPGHRQSPPERGRPVRVLSRDGVPHIPERAQSALFGAFQARRVDLVHAFLTVGRTFPAFSWLRPLLLGRGPVVHTVPGVMDTGYLNRVRPLGTTVALSESMARRLRASDFGDVRVIPPMIGPDEWPYLPRPKGFPVVLFAGHHDPNGGAETAIDAAAEAVRAGARFHLVLAMRGRPGQDNAMLDEALRERAGAAGLTDFEVRGYVDDMHALLAGVHLLLFPPVVLGGKADIPLTVLQALASGRPAILSDLPQFADFGHAVLRAPAGDARRTGQQLAWLLDQPRSWDVLADRGRTLVEDHFGPERFAARYGALYRELLS
;
A
#
# COMPACT_ATOMS: atom_id res chain seq x y z
N MET A 1 -11.16 42.55 -9.56
CA MET A 1 -10.57 41.91 -8.36
C MET A 1 -11.60 40.89 -7.87
N ARG A 2 -11.45 39.59 -8.20
CA ARG A 2 -12.33 38.55 -7.70
C ARG A 2 -11.97 38.34 -6.22
N HIS A 3 -12.96 38.39 -5.33
CA HIS A 3 -12.80 38.05 -3.91
C HIS A 3 -12.09 36.70 -3.82
N GLY A 4 -10.96 36.66 -3.11
CA GLY A 4 -10.21 35.46 -2.93
C GLY A 4 -11.08 34.41 -2.25
N GLU A 5 -11.50 33.40 -3.00
CA GLU A 5 -12.19 32.25 -2.44
C GLU A 5 -11.27 31.64 -1.36
N ARG A 6 -11.79 31.57 -0.16
CA ARG A 6 -11.09 30.94 0.97
C ARG A 6 -10.79 29.48 0.58
N ARG A 7 -9.53 29.06 0.69
CA ARG A 7 -9.16 27.66 0.48
C ARG A 7 -9.94 26.75 1.43
N PRO A 8 -10.51 25.65 0.94
CA PRO A 8 -11.19 24.69 1.79
C PRO A 8 -10.20 24.09 2.78
N ARG A 9 -10.65 23.92 4.03
CA ARG A 9 -9.86 23.32 5.08
C ARG A 9 -10.25 21.84 5.26
N VAL A 10 -9.27 20.94 5.17
CA VAL A 10 -9.47 19.48 5.24
C VAL A 10 -8.65 18.89 6.37
N LEU A 11 -9.30 18.11 7.25
CA LEU A 11 -8.62 17.31 8.28
C LEU A 11 -8.26 15.94 7.71
N LEU A 12 -6.97 15.56 7.75
CA LEU A 12 -6.49 14.23 7.43
C LEU A 12 -6.43 13.39 8.71
N LEU A 13 -7.12 12.26 8.72
CA LEU A 13 -7.11 11.29 9.82
C LEU A 13 -6.50 9.97 9.35
N THR A 14 -5.44 9.55 10.02
CA THR A 14 -4.70 8.31 9.79
C THR A 14 -4.61 7.48 11.06
N SER A 15 -4.20 6.22 10.97
CA SER A 15 -4.02 5.36 12.14
C SER A 15 -2.82 5.78 13.00
N SER A 16 -1.85 6.47 12.42
CA SER A 16 -0.64 7.03 13.07
C SER A 16 -0.44 8.47 12.62
N PRO A 17 0.27 9.32 13.38
CA PRO A 17 0.68 10.65 12.91
C PRO A 17 1.44 10.59 11.58
N LEU A 18 1.34 11.64 10.74
CA LEU A 18 1.95 11.63 9.40
C LEU A 18 3.50 11.60 9.44
N ASP A 19 4.10 12.05 10.51
CA ASP A 19 5.54 12.01 10.80
C ASP A 19 5.92 10.90 11.79
N GLY A 20 5.00 9.96 12.01
CA GLY A 20 5.17 8.79 12.88
C GLY A 20 5.68 7.56 12.14
N ALA A 21 5.01 6.41 12.35
CA ALA A 21 5.36 5.17 11.68
C ALA A 21 4.86 5.16 10.23
N GLU A 22 5.68 4.61 9.33
CA GLU A 22 5.25 4.36 7.95
C GLU A 22 4.09 3.37 7.88
N GLY A 23 3.05 3.74 7.14
CA GLY A 23 1.90 2.90 6.85
C GLY A 23 1.29 3.29 5.51
N CYS A 24 0.52 2.40 4.91
CA CYS A 24 -0.16 2.70 3.64
C CYS A 24 -1.13 3.89 3.79
N ASP A 25 -1.82 3.99 4.91
CA ASP A 25 -2.73 5.08 5.25
C ASP A 25 -1.99 6.42 5.39
N VAL A 26 -0.82 6.42 6.04
CA VAL A 26 0.05 7.60 6.16
C VAL A 26 0.56 8.02 4.78
N ARG A 27 1.06 7.08 3.96
CA ARG A 27 1.53 7.37 2.61
C ARG A 27 0.41 7.97 1.75
N LEU A 28 -0.78 7.37 1.72
CA LEU A 28 -1.92 7.89 0.96
C LEU A 28 -2.35 9.29 1.41
N ALA A 29 -2.34 9.57 2.73
CA ALA A 29 -2.65 10.89 3.26
C ALA A 29 -1.59 11.93 2.87
N THR A 30 -0.31 11.55 2.91
CA THR A 30 0.81 12.40 2.48
C THR A 30 0.76 12.68 0.98
N ASP A 31 0.40 11.68 0.17
CA ASP A 31 0.21 11.84 -1.27
C ASP A 31 -0.92 12.83 -1.60
N VAL A 32 -2.06 12.73 -0.90
CA VAL A 32 -3.16 13.69 -1.03
C VAL A 32 -2.72 15.10 -0.63
N LEU A 33 -2.01 15.23 0.49
CA LEU A 33 -1.49 16.51 0.97
C LEU A 33 -0.52 17.15 -0.03
N GLY A 34 0.35 16.34 -0.62
CA GLY A 34 1.37 16.80 -1.58
C GLY A 34 0.79 17.24 -2.92
N THR A 35 -0.30 16.61 -3.36
CA THR A 35 -0.84 16.79 -4.72
C THR A 35 -1.97 17.82 -4.85
N LEU A 36 -2.54 18.33 -3.75
CA LEU A 36 -3.65 19.31 -3.76
C LEU A 36 -3.24 20.65 -3.13
N PRO A 37 -2.48 21.50 -3.85
CA PRO A 37 -1.97 22.76 -3.32
C PRO A 37 -3.05 23.81 -3.00
N GLU A 38 -4.24 23.68 -3.56
CA GLU A 38 -5.39 24.55 -3.35
C GLU A 38 -6.14 24.29 -2.03
N VAL A 39 -5.76 23.26 -1.28
CA VAL A 39 -6.42 22.85 -0.03
C VAL A 39 -5.54 23.17 1.17
N ASP A 40 -6.14 23.70 2.23
CA ASP A 40 -5.50 23.90 3.53
C ASP A 40 -5.69 22.65 4.40
N PHE A 41 -4.64 21.85 4.54
CA PHE A 41 -4.70 20.63 5.32
C PHE A 41 -4.38 20.83 6.80
N VAL A 42 -5.08 20.08 7.66
CA VAL A 42 -4.77 19.86 9.08
C VAL A 42 -4.48 18.39 9.27
N TRP A 43 -3.39 18.07 9.97
CA TRP A 43 -2.95 16.69 10.16
C TRP A 43 -2.31 16.48 11.54
N PHE A 44 -2.19 15.23 12.00
CA PHE A 44 -1.60 14.91 13.29
C PHE A 44 -0.11 14.67 13.18
N SER A 45 0.65 15.35 14.05
CA SER A 45 2.10 15.27 14.22
C SER A 45 2.45 14.56 15.51
N GLN A 46 3.46 13.71 15.48
CA GLN A 46 3.96 12.98 16.63
C GLN A 46 4.65 13.92 17.65
N TRP A 47 4.43 13.65 18.93
CA TRP A 47 5.15 14.29 20.01
C TRP A 47 5.42 13.27 21.15
N PRO A 48 6.62 13.23 21.79
CA PRO A 48 7.80 14.04 21.45
C PRO A 48 8.60 13.45 20.28
N GLY A 49 9.19 14.35 19.47
CA GLY A 49 10.04 13.99 18.33
C GLY A 49 9.26 13.49 17.10
N HIS A 50 10.00 13.16 16.06
CA HIS A 50 9.47 12.64 14.80
C HIS A 50 10.27 11.40 14.40
N ARG A 51 9.63 10.41 13.79
CA ARG A 51 10.30 9.25 13.19
C ARG A 51 10.61 9.47 11.73
N GLN A 52 9.82 10.34 11.08
CA GLN A 52 10.00 10.75 9.69
C GLN A 52 10.00 12.28 9.61
N SER A 53 10.51 12.81 8.51
CA SER A 53 10.40 14.23 8.25
C SER A 53 8.92 14.63 8.14
N PRO A 54 8.48 15.64 8.90
CA PRO A 54 7.10 16.11 8.81
C PRO A 54 6.82 16.67 7.42
N PRO A 55 5.57 16.55 6.92
CA PRO A 55 5.16 17.21 5.69
C PRO A 55 5.45 18.71 5.74
N GLU A 56 6.02 19.25 4.65
CA GLU A 56 6.34 20.68 4.55
C GLU A 56 5.10 21.58 4.50
N ARG A 57 3.93 20.99 4.20
CA ARG A 57 2.67 21.69 3.98
C ARG A 57 1.62 21.29 5.01
N GLY A 58 0.62 22.17 5.13
CA GLY A 58 -0.49 22.00 6.06
C GLY A 58 -0.16 22.42 7.49
N ARG A 59 -1.14 22.27 8.38
CA ARG A 59 -1.06 22.64 9.79
C ARG A 59 -0.98 21.42 10.67
N PRO A 60 0.17 21.18 11.33
CA PRO A 60 0.30 20.07 12.26
C PRO A 60 -0.48 20.32 13.56
N VAL A 61 -1.12 19.26 14.08
CA VAL A 61 -1.70 19.20 15.43
C VAL A 61 -0.92 18.14 16.21
N ARG A 62 -0.22 18.56 17.25
CA ARG A 62 0.61 17.68 18.06
C ARG A 62 -0.24 16.71 18.86
N VAL A 63 0.05 15.41 18.74
CA VAL A 63 -0.56 14.34 19.52
C VAL A 63 0.51 13.48 20.16
N LEU A 64 0.23 12.97 21.36
CA LEU A 64 1.17 12.10 22.05
C LEU A 64 1.24 10.76 21.31
N SER A 65 2.45 10.37 20.92
CA SER A 65 2.73 9.07 20.30
C SER A 65 4.20 8.74 20.50
N ARG A 66 4.51 7.88 21.47
CA ARG A 66 5.92 7.61 21.89
C ARG A 66 6.67 6.76 20.88
N ASP A 67 5.99 5.77 20.29
CA ASP A 67 6.61 4.76 19.43
C ASP A 67 6.22 4.89 17.94
N GLY A 68 5.57 6.00 17.57
CA GLY A 68 5.03 6.19 16.21
C GLY A 68 3.77 5.37 15.91
N VAL A 69 3.46 4.35 16.72
CA VAL A 69 2.21 3.58 16.67
C VAL A 69 1.44 3.86 17.96
N PRO A 70 0.30 4.60 17.90
CA PRO A 70 -0.39 5.02 19.11
C PRO A 70 -0.98 3.84 19.90
N HIS A 71 -0.74 3.82 21.20
CA HIS A 71 -1.41 2.94 22.17
C HIS A 71 -2.84 3.41 22.47
N ILE A 72 -3.61 2.64 23.26
CA ILE A 72 -5.04 2.93 23.53
C ILE A 72 -5.25 4.35 24.09
N PRO A 73 -4.49 4.85 25.10
CA PRO A 73 -4.67 6.22 25.60
C PRO A 73 -4.36 7.29 24.55
N GLU A 74 -3.32 7.06 23.76
CA GLU A 74 -2.90 7.96 22.68
C GLU A 74 -3.93 8.01 21.55
N ARG A 75 -4.55 6.86 21.23
CA ARG A 75 -5.69 6.79 20.27
C ARG A 75 -6.91 7.53 20.78
N ALA A 76 -7.22 7.44 22.07
CA ALA A 76 -8.33 8.19 22.68
C ALA A 76 -8.06 9.70 22.61
N GLN A 77 -6.84 10.14 22.91
CA GLN A 77 -6.43 11.54 22.76
C GLN A 77 -6.56 12.00 21.30
N SER A 78 -6.04 11.23 20.35
CA SER A 78 -6.14 11.55 18.93
C SER A 78 -7.61 11.63 18.45
N ALA A 79 -8.47 10.76 18.96
CA ALA A 79 -9.91 10.80 18.68
C ALA A 79 -10.57 12.06 19.22
N LEU A 80 -10.23 12.49 20.43
CA LEU A 80 -10.74 13.75 21.02
C LEU A 80 -10.28 14.97 20.25
N PHE A 81 -8.99 15.05 19.91
CA PHE A 81 -8.46 16.14 19.09
C PHE A 81 -9.04 16.11 17.68
N GLY A 82 -9.22 14.92 17.11
CA GLY A 82 -9.92 14.74 15.84
C GLY A 82 -11.33 15.28 15.87
N ALA A 83 -12.10 14.96 16.91
CA ALA A 83 -13.46 15.45 17.11
C ALA A 83 -13.52 16.99 17.25
N PHE A 84 -12.53 17.59 17.90
CA PHE A 84 -12.44 19.04 18.03
C PHE A 84 -12.06 19.70 16.68
N GLN A 85 -11.10 19.15 15.94
CA GLN A 85 -10.70 19.67 14.64
C GLN A 85 -11.78 19.46 13.57
N ALA A 86 -12.47 18.33 13.59
CA ALA A 86 -13.54 18.01 12.65
C ALA A 86 -14.68 19.06 12.62
N ARG A 87 -14.88 19.78 13.74
CA ARG A 87 -15.88 20.88 13.84
C ARG A 87 -15.38 22.21 13.30
N ARG A 88 -14.11 22.30 12.90
CA ARG A 88 -13.41 23.53 12.47
C ARG A 88 -12.90 23.48 11.04
N VAL A 89 -13.18 22.40 10.35
CA VAL A 89 -12.81 22.13 8.98
C VAL A 89 -14.03 22.00 8.10
N ASP A 90 -13.86 22.16 6.81
CA ASP A 90 -14.93 22.07 5.83
C ASP A 90 -15.19 20.60 5.42
N LEU A 91 -14.17 19.73 5.53
CA LEU A 91 -14.24 18.30 5.19
C LEU A 91 -13.29 17.49 6.08
N VAL A 92 -13.67 16.27 6.43
CA VAL A 92 -12.78 15.28 7.05
C VAL A 92 -12.44 14.19 6.05
N HIS A 93 -11.16 13.90 5.86
CA HIS A 93 -10.71 12.77 5.07
C HIS A 93 -9.99 11.76 5.97
N ALA A 94 -10.62 10.60 6.16
CA ALA A 94 -10.12 9.51 6.96
C ALA A 94 -9.48 8.42 6.09
N PHE A 95 -8.25 8.04 6.40
CA PHE A 95 -7.52 6.93 5.79
C PHE A 95 -7.43 5.80 6.79
N LEU A 96 -8.46 4.97 6.86
CA LEU A 96 -8.60 3.98 7.92
C LEU A 96 -8.89 2.59 7.33
N THR A 97 -8.06 1.62 7.70
CA THR A 97 -8.30 0.20 7.37
C THR A 97 -9.51 -0.32 8.15
N VAL A 98 -10.38 -1.07 7.48
CA VAL A 98 -11.51 -1.73 8.13
C VAL A 98 -11.00 -2.97 8.86
N GLY A 99 -10.85 -2.83 10.17
CA GLY A 99 -10.35 -3.85 11.07
C GLY A 99 -11.26 -4.01 12.30
N ARG A 100 -10.77 -4.75 13.29
CA ARG A 100 -11.50 -5.16 14.50
C ARG A 100 -12.17 -4.00 15.26
N THR A 101 -11.52 -2.87 15.38
CA THR A 101 -12.01 -1.70 16.14
C THR A 101 -12.85 -0.74 15.30
N PHE A 102 -12.80 -0.88 13.97
CA PHE A 102 -13.48 0.05 13.07
C PHE A 102 -15.02 0.05 13.20
N PRO A 103 -15.72 -1.07 13.47
CA PRO A 103 -17.16 -1.05 13.69
C PRO A 103 -17.56 -0.06 14.80
N ALA A 104 -16.91 -0.12 15.96
CA ALA A 104 -17.21 0.80 17.07
C ALA A 104 -16.94 2.27 16.67
N PHE A 105 -15.84 2.55 16.00
CA PHE A 105 -15.52 3.88 15.49
C PHE A 105 -16.59 4.39 14.52
N SER A 106 -17.06 3.54 13.61
CA SER A 106 -18.06 3.91 12.61
C SER A 106 -19.42 4.29 13.23
N TRP A 107 -19.83 3.63 14.30
CA TRP A 107 -21.04 3.96 15.04
C TRP A 107 -20.90 5.29 15.81
N LEU A 108 -19.72 5.64 16.25
CA LEU A 108 -19.42 6.91 16.93
C LEU A 108 -19.14 8.07 15.94
N ARG A 109 -19.27 7.86 14.63
CA ARG A 109 -18.98 8.85 13.59
C ARG A 109 -19.61 10.24 13.87
N PRO A 110 -20.90 10.38 14.24
CA PRO A 110 -21.49 11.71 14.44
C PRO A 110 -20.84 12.48 15.60
N LEU A 111 -20.36 11.76 16.61
CA LEU A 111 -19.65 12.32 17.76
C LEU A 111 -18.20 12.69 17.41
N LEU A 112 -17.51 11.83 16.68
CA LEU A 112 -16.07 11.96 16.40
C LEU A 112 -15.76 12.82 15.18
N LEU A 113 -16.57 12.74 14.11
CA LEU A 113 -16.31 13.42 12.83
C LEU A 113 -17.28 14.57 12.55
N GLY A 114 -18.22 14.85 13.46
CA GLY A 114 -19.21 15.90 13.26
C GLY A 114 -20.25 15.57 12.18
N ARG A 115 -20.93 16.63 11.67
CA ARG A 115 -22.00 16.52 10.66
C ARG A 115 -21.56 16.89 9.24
N GLY A 116 -20.34 17.41 9.10
CA GLY A 116 -19.78 17.80 7.80
C GLY A 116 -19.51 16.61 6.86
N PRO A 117 -19.16 16.89 5.60
CA PRO A 117 -18.79 15.86 4.64
C PRO A 117 -17.57 15.07 5.11
N VAL A 118 -17.59 13.77 4.88
CA VAL A 118 -16.50 12.85 5.20
C VAL A 118 -16.14 12.03 3.97
N VAL A 119 -14.86 12.00 3.64
CA VAL A 119 -14.28 11.03 2.71
C VAL A 119 -13.59 9.94 3.55
N HIS A 120 -13.83 8.68 3.23
CA HIS A 120 -13.15 7.55 3.84
C HIS A 120 -12.40 6.76 2.77
N THR A 121 -11.10 6.98 2.65
CA THR A 121 -10.24 6.11 1.86
C THR A 121 -9.94 4.84 2.65
N VAL A 122 -10.26 3.68 2.08
CA VAL A 122 -10.05 2.35 2.67
C VAL A 122 -8.78 1.75 2.09
N PRO A 123 -7.64 1.78 2.82
CA PRO A 123 -6.40 1.20 2.34
C PRO A 123 -6.49 -0.32 2.16
N GLY A 124 -7.24 -0.98 3.04
CA GLY A 124 -7.44 -2.42 3.02
C GLY A 124 -8.54 -2.86 3.99
N VAL A 125 -8.94 -4.11 3.90
CA VAL A 125 -9.91 -4.77 4.80
C VAL A 125 -9.22 -5.97 5.42
N MET A 126 -9.14 -6.00 6.76
CA MET A 126 -8.46 -7.09 7.47
C MET A 126 -9.25 -8.40 7.39
N ASP A 127 -10.57 -8.32 7.53
CA ASP A 127 -11.49 -9.44 7.43
C ASP A 127 -12.82 -8.93 6.88
N THR A 128 -13.34 -9.60 5.87
CA THR A 128 -14.61 -9.24 5.23
C THR A 128 -15.82 -9.35 6.16
N GLY A 129 -15.75 -10.18 7.21
CA GLY A 129 -16.79 -10.29 8.23
C GLY A 129 -17.01 -9.00 9.01
N TYR A 130 -16.05 -8.09 9.04
CA TYR A 130 -16.25 -6.77 9.65
C TYR A 130 -17.12 -5.85 8.80
N LEU A 131 -17.12 -5.98 7.48
CA LEU A 131 -17.86 -5.09 6.58
C LEU A 131 -19.36 -5.08 6.91
N ASN A 132 -19.95 -6.22 7.27
CA ASN A 132 -21.37 -6.33 7.61
C ASN A 132 -21.74 -5.68 8.96
N ARG A 133 -20.76 -5.19 9.72
CA ARG A 133 -20.95 -4.56 11.05
C ARG A 133 -20.58 -3.09 11.06
N VAL A 134 -20.18 -2.56 9.93
CA VAL A 134 -19.67 -1.19 9.79
C VAL A 134 -20.75 -0.29 9.20
N ARG A 135 -20.81 0.95 9.68
CA ARG A 135 -21.53 2.04 9.00
C ARG A 135 -20.55 2.84 8.16
N PRO A 136 -20.90 3.19 6.90
CA PRO A 136 -20.08 4.11 6.11
C PRO A 136 -19.86 5.43 6.85
N LEU A 137 -18.63 5.94 6.79
CA LEU A 137 -18.33 7.25 7.39
C LEU A 137 -18.83 8.41 6.52
N GLY A 138 -18.96 8.20 5.24
CA GLY A 138 -19.32 9.16 4.21
C GLY A 138 -19.02 8.57 2.84
N THR A 139 -18.69 9.43 1.85
CA THR A 139 -18.19 8.97 0.55
C THR A 139 -16.97 8.10 0.74
N THR A 140 -17.00 6.89 0.22
CA THR A 140 -15.95 5.90 0.42
C THR A 140 -15.08 5.81 -0.83
N VAL A 141 -13.74 5.79 -0.63
CA VAL A 141 -12.76 5.59 -1.70
C VAL A 141 -12.12 4.21 -1.52
N ALA A 142 -12.23 3.37 -2.55
CA ALA A 142 -11.54 2.10 -2.70
C ALA A 142 -10.31 2.27 -3.58
N LEU A 143 -9.26 1.47 -3.34
CA LEU A 143 -8.03 1.54 -4.13
C LEU A 143 -8.10 0.69 -5.42
N SER A 144 -9.05 -0.25 -5.52
CA SER A 144 -9.27 -1.11 -6.69
C SER A 144 -10.76 -1.31 -6.98
N GLU A 145 -11.09 -1.70 -8.21
CA GLU A 145 -12.46 -2.08 -8.57
C GLU A 145 -12.93 -3.33 -7.80
N SER A 146 -12.02 -4.24 -7.50
CA SER A 146 -12.34 -5.41 -6.67
C SER A 146 -12.82 -5.01 -5.28
N MET A 147 -12.09 -4.10 -4.62
CA MET A 147 -12.48 -3.56 -3.31
C MET A 147 -13.79 -2.77 -3.41
N ALA A 148 -13.95 -1.95 -4.44
CA ALA A 148 -15.18 -1.16 -4.63
C ALA A 148 -16.41 -2.06 -4.76
N ARG A 149 -16.34 -3.14 -5.55
CA ARG A 149 -17.44 -4.13 -5.65
C ARG A 149 -17.78 -4.74 -4.29
N ARG A 150 -16.75 -5.10 -3.50
CA ARG A 150 -16.92 -5.68 -2.17
C ARG A 150 -17.57 -4.70 -1.19
N LEU A 151 -17.14 -3.45 -1.19
CA LEU A 151 -17.70 -2.40 -0.34
C LEU A 151 -19.16 -2.11 -0.72
N ARG A 152 -19.49 -1.99 -2.01
CA ARG A 152 -20.86 -1.80 -2.50
C ARG A 152 -21.77 -2.96 -2.10
N ALA A 153 -21.27 -4.19 -2.17
CA ALA A 153 -22.01 -5.39 -1.72
C ALA A 153 -22.24 -5.43 -0.19
N SER A 154 -21.56 -4.58 0.57
CA SER A 154 -21.69 -4.44 2.02
C SER A 154 -22.33 -3.11 2.43
N ASP A 155 -23.26 -2.59 1.61
CA ASP A 155 -24.03 -1.37 1.84
C ASP A 155 -23.23 -0.07 2.01
N PHE A 156 -22.00 -0.03 1.51
CA PHE A 156 -21.28 1.24 1.35
C PHE A 156 -21.84 1.97 0.11
N GLY A 157 -22.76 2.90 0.30
CA GLY A 157 -23.54 3.51 -0.77
C GLY A 157 -22.70 4.20 -1.85
N ASP A 158 -22.08 5.35 -1.54
CA ASP A 158 -21.22 6.09 -2.50
C ASP A 158 -19.78 5.59 -2.42
N VAL A 159 -19.41 4.71 -3.34
CA VAL A 159 -18.05 4.15 -3.43
C VAL A 159 -17.39 4.57 -4.75
N ARG A 160 -16.30 5.32 -4.63
CA ARG A 160 -15.45 5.78 -5.73
C ARG A 160 -14.18 4.94 -5.79
N VAL A 161 -13.54 4.85 -6.97
CA VAL A 161 -12.24 4.16 -7.12
C VAL A 161 -11.16 5.19 -7.41
N ILE A 162 -10.23 5.33 -6.47
CA ILE A 162 -9.03 6.16 -6.65
C ILE A 162 -7.84 5.31 -6.20
N PRO A 163 -7.08 4.72 -7.16
CA PRO A 163 -5.89 3.93 -6.85
C PRO A 163 -4.82 4.78 -6.16
N PRO A 164 -3.87 4.17 -5.45
CA PRO A 164 -2.71 4.88 -4.93
C PRO A 164 -1.88 5.45 -6.09
N MET A 165 -1.07 6.44 -5.82
CA MET A 165 -0.15 6.96 -6.82
C MET A 165 1.27 6.49 -6.60
N ILE A 166 2.05 6.54 -7.68
CA ILE A 166 3.50 6.43 -7.69
C ILE A 166 4.08 7.50 -8.63
N GLY A 167 5.02 8.28 -8.14
CA GLY A 167 5.68 9.32 -8.95
C GLY A 167 6.68 8.68 -9.91
N PRO A 168 6.55 8.84 -11.23
CA PRO A 168 7.52 8.30 -12.18
C PRO A 168 8.91 8.97 -12.03
N ASP A 169 8.97 10.20 -11.55
CA ASP A 169 10.22 10.89 -11.26
C ASP A 169 10.87 10.37 -9.96
N GLU A 170 10.06 9.98 -8.97
CA GLU A 170 10.54 9.32 -7.75
C GLU A 170 11.07 7.92 -8.07
N TRP A 171 10.44 7.20 -9.03
CA TRP A 171 10.79 5.84 -9.43
C TRP A 171 11.18 5.81 -10.92
N PRO A 172 12.43 6.22 -11.27
CA PRO A 172 12.87 6.28 -12.65
C PRO A 172 12.96 4.88 -13.28
N TYR A 173 12.67 4.79 -14.57
CA TYR A 173 12.88 3.57 -15.33
C TYR A 173 14.36 3.19 -15.34
N LEU A 174 14.66 1.98 -14.92
CA LEU A 174 16.01 1.46 -14.83
C LEU A 174 16.24 0.40 -15.92
N PRO A 175 17.41 0.38 -16.59
CA PRO A 175 17.72 -0.66 -17.56
C PRO A 175 17.74 -2.04 -16.89
N ARG A 176 17.58 -3.09 -17.69
CA ARG A 176 17.73 -4.46 -17.22
C ARG A 176 19.10 -4.64 -16.56
N PRO A 177 19.19 -5.17 -15.34
CA PRO A 177 20.46 -5.43 -14.70
C PRO A 177 21.31 -6.40 -15.52
N LYS A 178 22.61 -6.23 -15.46
CA LYS A 178 23.56 -7.16 -16.06
C LYS A 178 24.01 -8.19 -15.02
N GLY A 179 24.42 -9.36 -15.50
CA GLY A 179 25.00 -10.39 -14.65
C GLY A 179 24.01 -11.45 -14.20
N PHE A 180 24.27 -12.03 -13.03
CA PHE A 180 23.48 -13.14 -12.51
C PHE A 180 22.09 -12.65 -12.09
N PRO A 181 21.01 -13.35 -12.47
CA PRO A 181 19.66 -12.90 -12.18
C PRO A 181 19.37 -12.80 -10.68
N VAL A 182 18.71 -11.73 -10.28
CA VAL A 182 18.21 -11.51 -8.90
C VAL A 182 16.70 -11.43 -8.93
N VAL A 183 16.04 -12.27 -8.13
CA VAL A 183 14.58 -12.32 -7.96
C VAL A 183 14.24 -11.79 -6.57
N LEU A 184 13.36 -10.80 -6.49
CA LEU A 184 12.96 -10.17 -5.25
C LEU A 184 11.55 -10.60 -4.83
N PHE A 185 11.40 -11.05 -3.61
CA PHE A 185 10.16 -10.95 -2.85
C PHE A 185 10.30 -9.82 -1.81
N ALA A 186 9.33 -8.92 -1.72
CA ALA A 186 9.33 -7.90 -0.68
C ALA A 186 7.94 -7.81 -0.03
N GLY A 187 7.89 -8.02 1.28
CA GLY A 187 6.62 -8.08 2.00
C GLY A 187 6.77 -8.13 3.52
N HIS A 188 5.67 -8.50 4.19
CA HIS A 188 5.65 -8.69 5.63
C HIS A 188 5.61 -10.19 5.97
N HIS A 189 5.99 -10.52 7.22
CA HIS A 189 5.82 -11.85 7.82
C HIS A 189 4.33 -12.13 8.12
N ASP A 190 3.48 -12.05 7.11
CA ASP A 190 2.05 -12.37 7.28
C ASP A 190 1.77 -13.79 6.80
N PRO A 191 0.99 -14.59 7.53
CA PRO A 191 0.51 -15.88 7.05
C PRO A 191 -0.19 -15.73 5.69
N ASN A 192 0.13 -16.61 4.75
CA ASN A 192 -0.37 -16.54 3.37
C ASN A 192 -0.01 -15.23 2.62
N GLY A 193 0.97 -14.48 3.15
CA GLY A 193 1.43 -13.20 2.59
C GLY A 193 2.28 -13.32 1.33
N GLY A 194 2.65 -14.53 0.95
CA GLY A 194 3.36 -14.84 -0.27
C GLY A 194 4.82 -15.25 -0.10
N ALA A 195 5.47 -15.03 1.05
CA ALA A 195 6.88 -15.39 1.25
C ALA A 195 7.11 -16.91 1.08
N GLU A 196 6.29 -17.73 1.73
CA GLU A 196 6.35 -19.20 1.62
C GLU A 196 6.10 -19.67 0.18
N THR A 197 5.08 -19.10 -0.49
CA THR A 197 4.79 -19.43 -1.90
C THR A 197 5.93 -18.99 -2.82
N ALA A 198 6.59 -17.87 -2.52
CA ALA A 198 7.75 -17.40 -3.29
C ALA A 198 8.94 -18.35 -3.15
N ILE A 199 9.22 -18.87 -1.94
CA ILE A 199 10.25 -19.88 -1.70
C ILE A 199 9.93 -21.17 -2.49
N ASP A 200 8.72 -21.68 -2.36
CA ASP A 200 8.32 -22.91 -3.03
C ASP A 200 8.35 -22.76 -4.57
N ALA A 201 7.92 -21.61 -5.09
CA ALA A 201 7.99 -21.27 -6.51
C ALA A 201 9.44 -21.15 -7.01
N ALA A 202 10.32 -20.54 -6.21
CA ALA A 202 11.73 -20.47 -6.51
C ALA A 202 12.37 -21.87 -6.61
N ALA A 203 12.02 -22.77 -5.66
CA ALA A 203 12.48 -24.17 -5.70
C ALA A 203 11.97 -24.91 -6.94
N GLU A 204 10.70 -24.68 -7.35
CA GLU A 204 10.17 -25.23 -8.61
C GLU A 204 10.94 -24.72 -9.84
N ALA A 205 11.27 -23.41 -9.87
CA ALA A 205 12.02 -22.83 -10.95
C ALA A 205 13.46 -23.40 -11.03
N VAL A 206 14.12 -23.59 -9.87
CA VAL A 206 15.45 -24.23 -9.81
C VAL A 206 15.39 -25.68 -10.30
N ARG A 207 14.36 -26.45 -9.92
CA ARG A 207 14.13 -27.82 -10.43
C ARG A 207 13.92 -27.84 -11.95
N ALA A 208 13.35 -26.78 -12.51
CA ALA A 208 13.20 -26.59 -13.96
C ALA A 208 14.49 -26.10 -14.66
N GLY A 209 15.60 -25.96 -13.93
CA GLY A 209 16.90 -25.58 -14.46
C GLY A 209 17.23 -24.08 -14.39
N ALA A 210 16.35 -23.25 -13.86
CA ALA A 210 16.64 -21.83 -13.70
C ALA A 210 17.73 -21.58 -12.64
N ARG A 211 18.55 -20.54 -12.86
CA ARG A 211 19.59 -20.11 -11.93
C ARG A 211 19.41 -18.62 -11.61
N PHE A 212 19.32 -18.29 -10.35
CA PHE A 212 19.13 -16.92 -9.86
C PHE A 212 19.42 -16.86 -8.37
N HIS A 213 19.62 -15.65 -7.86
CA HIS A 213 19.68 -15.35 -6.43
C HIS A 213 18.29 -14.88 -5.96
N LEU A 214 17.72 -15.52 -4.93
CA LEU A 214 16.45 -15.12 -4.34
C LEU A 214 16.69 -14.19 -3.15
N VAL A 215 16.13 -12.98 -3.19
CA VAL A 215 16.12 -12.02 -2.08
C VAL A 215 14.73 -11.97 -1.47
N LEU A 216 14.63 -12.29 -0.17
CA LEU A 216 13.42 -12.15 0.63
C LEU A 216 13.58 -10.90 1.52
N ALA A 217 13.07 -9.76 1.08
CA ALA A 217 13.08 -8.51 1.85
C ALA A 217 11.85 -8.47 2.77
N MET A 218 12.06 -8.75 4.05
CA MET A 218 11.00 -8.99 5.02
C MET A 218 10.85 -7.82 5.99
N ARG A 219 9.68 -7.18 5.98
CA ARG A 219 9.36 -6.15 6.96
C ARG A 219 8.62 -6.74 8.14
N GLY A 220 9.20 -6.58 9.32
CA GLY A 220 8.56 -6.97 10.57
C GLY A 220 7.35 -6.09 10.93
N ARG A 221 6.49 -6.62 11.78
CA ARG A 221 5.40 -5.86 12.41
C ARG A 221 5.71 -5.64 13.89
N PRO A 222 5.24 -4.55 14.50
CA PRO A 222 5.38 -4.34 15.93
C PRO A 222 4.87 -5.55 16.74
N GLY A 223 5.67 -6.02 17.70
CA GLY A 223 5.32 -7.15 18.56
C GLY A 223 5.56 -8.54 17.97
N GLN A 224 6.14 -8.65 16.77
CA GLN A 224 6.62 -9.92 16.20
C GLN A 224 8.10 -10.14 16.53
N ASP A 225 8.48 -11.38 16.73
CA ASP A 225 9.90 -11.81 16.76
C ASP A 225 10.39 -12.01 15.31
N ASN A 226 10.91 -10.93 14.75
CA ASN A 226 11.35 -10.95 13.35
C ASN A 226 12.53 -11.89 13.12
N ALA A 227 13.43 -12.04 14.09
CA ALA A 227 14.59 -12.92 13.96
C ALA A 227 14.17 -14.39 13.86
N MET A 228 13.21 -14.81 14.69
CA MET A 228 12.63 -16.15 14.63
C MET A 228 11.91 -16.39 13.30
N LEU A 229 11.15 -15.40 12.82
CA LEU A 229 10.43 -15.50 11.56
C LEU A 229 11.36 -15.54 10.33
N ASP A 230 12.44 -14.76 10.35
CA ASP A 230 13.48 -14.79 9.33
C ASP A 230 14.18 -16.16 9.29
N GLU A 231 14.48 -16.75 10.47
CA GLU A 231 15.09 -18.07 10.56
C GLU A 231 14.16 -19.17 10.01
N ALA A 232 12.87 -19.12 10.34
CA ALA A 232 11.88 -20.05 9.78
C ALA A 232 11.82 -20.00 8.24
N LEU A 233 11.98 -18.81 7.63
CA LEU A 233 12.06 -18.68 6.17
C LEU A 233 13.38 -19.27 5.62
N ARG A 234 14.53 -19.12 6.32
CA ARG A 234 15.79 -19.75 5.93
C ARG A 234 15.72 -21.27 5.98
N GLU A 235 15.19 -21.81 7.06
CA GLU A 235 14.97 -23.26 7.22
C GLU A 235 14.07 -23.79 6.10
N ARG A 236 12.95 -23.10 5.80
CA ARG A 236 12.06 -23.49 4.72
C ARG A 236 12.76 -23.46 3.35
N ALA A 237 13.52 -22.42 3.06
CA ALA A 237 14.23 -22.31 1.78
C ALA A 237 15.27 -23.42 1.62
N GLY A 238 16.05 -23.70 2.67
CA GLY A 238 17.00 -24.83 2.69
C GLY A 238 16.31 -26.18 2.51
N ALA A 239 15.20 -26.43 3.22
CA ALA A 239 14.41 -27.66 3.09
C ALA A 239 13.79 -27.83 1.70
N ALA A 240 13.46 -26.73 1.00
CA ALA A 240 12.99 -26.72 -0.38
C ALA A 240 14.12 -26.97 -1.42
N GLY A 241 15.39 -27.02 -0.97
CA GLY A 241 16.57 -27.26 -1.80
C GLY A 241 17.17 -26.01 -2.44
N LEU A 242 16.80 -24.82 -1.95
CA LEU A 242 17.44 -23.57 -2.41
C LEU A 242 18.80 -23.40 -1.74
N THR A 243 19.82 -23.06 -2.53
CA THR A 243 21.19 -22.81 -2.06
C THR A 243 21.66 -21.38 -2.28
N ASP A 244 20.99 -20.64 -3.17
CA ASP A 244 21.36 -19.26 -3.53
C ASP A 244 20.19 -18.32 -3.19
N PHE A 245 20.13 -17.93 -1.92
CA PHE A 245 19.11 -17.04 -1.40
C PHE A 245 19.62 -16.26 -0.18
N GLU A 246 18.94 -15.15 0.11
CA GLU A 246 19.10 -14.42 1.36
C GLU A 246 17.74 -13.97 1.94
N VAL A 247 17.66 -13.91 3.27
CA VAL A 247 16.56 -13.27 4.00
C VAL A 247 17.10 -11.99 4.60
N ARG A 248 16.61 -10.87 4.09
CA ARG A 248 16.88 -9.52 4.59
C ARG A 248 15.72 -9.04 5.45
N GLY A 249 16.03 -8.29 6.48
CA GLY A 249 15.05 -7.54 7.25
C GLY A 249 14.53 -6.32 6.48
N TYR A 250 14.23 -5.25 7.22
CA TYR A 250 13.78 -3.98 6.64
C TYR A 250 14.83 -3.40 5.68
N VAL A 251 14.37 -2.93 4.52
CA VAL A 251 15.19 -2.30 3.49
C VAL A 251 14.92 -0.79 3.50
N ASP A 252 15.92 -0.01 3.86
CA ASP A 252 15.82 1.46 3.90
C ASP A 252 15.80 2.08 2.49
N ASP A 253 16.63 1.55 1.60
CA ASP A 253 16.76 2.03 0.22
C ASP A 253 16.23 1.01 -0.78
N MET A 254 14.91 1.12 -1.06
CA MET A 254 14.25 0.28 -2.06
C MET A 254 14.68 0.62 -3.49
N HIS A 255 15.12 1.85 -3.77
CA HIS A 255 15.64 2.24 -5.09
C HIS A 255 16.94 1.50 -5.40
N ALA A 256 17.89 1.51 -4.46
CA ALA A 256 19.15 0.78 -4.62
C ALA A 256 18.90 -0.73 -4.76
N LEU A 257 17.96 -1.29 -3.99
CA LEU A 257 17.60 -2.70 -4.11
C LEU A 257 17.03 -3.01 -5.50
N LEU A 258 16.03 -2.25 -5.97
CA LEU A 258 15.40 -2.46 -7.28
C LEU A 258 16.39 -2.26 -8.44
N ALA A 259 17.43 -1.45 -8.28
CA ALA A 259 18.45 -1.28 -9.32
C ALA A 259 19.16 -2.59 -9.67
N GLY A 260 19.37 -3.48 -8.68
CA GLY A 260 20.01 -4.78 -8.87
C GLY A 260 19.06 -5.94 -9.18
N VAL A 261 17.74 -5.73 -9.07
CA VAL A 261 16.72 -6.78 -9.20
C VAL A 261 16.28 -6.96 -10.65
N HIS A 262 16.14 -8.22 -11.10
CA HIS A 262 15.65 -8.53 -12.44
C HIS A 262 14.12 -8.62 -12.49
N LEU A 263 13.46 -9.11 -11.45
CA LEU A 263 12.00 -9.16 -11.38
C LEU A 263 11.48 -9.23 -9.93
N LEU A 264 10.25 -8.82 -9.75
CA LEU A 264 9.51 -8.98 -8.50
C LEU A 264 8.67 -10.25 -8.56
N LEU A 265 8.82 -11.12 -7.57
CA LEU A 265 7.99 -12.30 -7.34
C LEU A 265 7.11 -12.02 -6.12
N PHE A 266 5.82 -11.72 -6.34
CA PHE A 266 4.90 -11.37 -5.26
C PHE A 266 3.62 -12.22 -5.33
N PRO A 267 3.64 -13.49 -4.86
CA PRO A 267 2.57 -14.44 -4.96
C PRO A 267 1.76 -14.61 -3.66
N PRO A 268 1.07 -13.59 -3.12
CA PRO A 268 0.26 -13.76 -1.93
C PRO A 268 -0.91 -14.70 -2.18
N VAL A 269 -1.29 -15.47 -1.17
CA VAL A 269 -2.52 -16.27 -1.20
C VAL A 269 -3.72 -15.38 -0.88
N VAL A 270 -3.52 -14.44 0.05
CA VAL A 270 -4.50 -13.40 0.41
C VAL A 270 -3.78 -12.09 0.72
N LEU A 271 -4.48 -10.97 0.55
CA LEU A 271 -3.98 -9.64 0.91
C LEU A 271 -4.44 -9.18 2.31
N GLY A 272 -4.94 -10.08 3.14
CA GLY A 272 -5.53 -9.75 4.45
C GLY A 272 -4.71 -8.73 5.26
N GLY A 273 -5.31 -7.60 5.59
CA GLY A 273 -4.68 -6.52 6.35
C GLY A 273 -3.60 -5.70 5.61
N LYS A 274 -3.28 -6.04 4.36
CA LYS A 274 -2.38 -5.27 3.49
C LYS A 274 -3.15 -4.23 2.69
N ALA A 275 -2.39 -3.29 2.12
CA ALA A 275 -2.95 -2.43 1.08
C ALA A 275 -3.52 -3.27 -0.06
N ASP A 276 -4.70 -2.88 -0.54
CA ASP A 276 -5.38 -3.59 -1.62
C ASP A 276 -4.57 -3.55 -2.93
N ILE A 277 -3.84 -2.47 -3.15
CA ILE A 277 -2.79 -2.36 -4.18
C ILE A 277 -1.44 -2.16 -3.46
N PRO A 278 -0.54 -3.18 -3.49
CA PRO A 278 0.77 -3.07 -2.82
C PRO A 278 1.69 -2.06 -3.52
N LEU A 279 2.17 -1.08 -2.77
CA LEU A 279 3.09 -0.06 -3.31
C LEU A 279 4.37 -0.68 -3.87
N THR A 280 4.89 -1.75 -3.26
CA THR A 280 6.09 -2.45 -3.75
C THR A 280 5.93 -2.97 -5.19
N VAL A 281 4.70 -3.42 -5.54
CA VAL A 281 4.41 -3.83 -6.93
C VAL A 281 4.48 -2.62 -7.86
N LEU A 282 3.85 -1.49 -7.47
CA LEU A 282 3.90 -0.27 -8.27
C LEU A 282 5.32 0.28 -8.42
N GLN A 283 6.12 0.25 -7.34
CA GLN A 283 7.53 0.66 -7.35
C GLN A 283 8.37 -0.19 -8.32
N ALA A 284 8.19 -1.51 -8.27
CA ALA A 284 8.87 -2.42 -9.19
C ALA A 284 8.49 -2.13 -10.65
N LEU A 285 7.19 -2.02 -10.96
CA LEU A 285 6.70 -1.74 -12.31
C LEU A 285 7.17 -0.36 -12.81
N ALA A 286 7.10 0.68 -11.95
CA ALA A 286 7.60 2.01 -12.25
C ALA A 286 9.10 1.99 -12.61
N SER A 287 9.89 1.21 -11.89
CA SER A 287 11.32 1.04 -12.13
C SER A 287 11.66 0.10 -13.30
N GLY A 288 10.67 -0.33 -14.09
CA GLY A 288 10.86 -1.26 -15.20
C GLY A 288 11.24 -2.67 -14.76
N ARG A 289 10.77 -3.11 -13.60
CA ARG A 289 10.96 -4.49 -13.12
C ARG A 289 9.68 -5.29 -13.36
N PRO A 290 9.70 -6.30 -14.25
CA PRO A 290 8.57 -7.21 -14.42
C PRO A 290 8.13 -7.83 -13.11
N ALA A 291 6.85 -8.13 -12.99
CA ALA A 291 6.31 -8.77 -11.80
C ALA A 291 5.54 -10.05 -12.13
N ILE A 292 5.69 -11.06 -11.26
CA ILE A 292 4.87 -12.27 -11.24
C ILE A 292 4.03 -12.21 -9.96
N LEU A 293 2.71 -12.17 -10.13
CA LEU A 293 1.74 -12.00 -9.06
C LEU A 293 0.81 -13.23 -8.96
N SER A 294 0.12 -13.36 -7.84
CA SER A 294 -1.04 -14.26 -7.78
C SER A 294 -2.21 -13.71 -8.60
N ASP A 295 -3.04 -14.60 -9.11
CA ASP A 295 -4.29 -14.22 -9.79
C ASP A 295 -5.38 -13.91 -8.74
N LEU A 296 -5.16 -12.81 -8.00
CA LEU A 296 -6.13 -12.27 -7.07
C LEU A 296 -7.01 -11.21 -7.78
N PRO A 297 -8.29 -11.08 -7.39
CA PRO A 297 -9.20 -10.08 -7.98
C PRO A 297 -8.69 -8.64 -7.89
N GLN A 298 -7.89 -8.31 -6.87
CA GLN A 298 -7.27 -7.00 -6.70
C GLN A 298 -6.22 -6.67 -7.77
N PHE A 299 -5.62 -7.70 -8.35
CA PHE A 299 -4.58 -7.56 -9.39
C PHE A 299 -5.14 -7.65 -10.83
N ALA A 300 -6.47 -7.75 -10.97
CA ALA A 300 -7.10 -7.82 -12.29
C ALA A 300 -6.79 -6.57 -13.15
N ASP A 301 -6.73 -5.40 -12.51
CA ASP A 301 -6.50 -4.12 -13.17
C ASP A 301 -5.07 -3.96 -13.73
N PHE A 302 -4.12 -4.84 -13.33
CA PHE A 302 -2.78 -4.88 -13.93
C PHE A 302 -2.76 -5.52 -15.32
N GLY A 303 -3.82 -6.22 -15.70
CA GLY A 303 -4.01 -6.77 -17.05
C GLY A 303 -2.83 -7.64 -17.52
N HIS A 304 -2.30 -7.30 -18.68
CA HIS A 304 -1.14 -7.98 -19.31
C HIS A 304 0.21 -7.31 -19.01
N ALA A 305 0.24 -6.36 -18.08
CA ALA A 305 1.49 -5.72 -17.64
C ALA A 305 2.26 -6.59 -16.63
N VAL A 306 1.65 -7.65 -16.13
CA VAL A 306 2.24 -8.60 -15.18
C VAL A 306 1.94 -10.04 -15.60
N LEU A 307 2.74 -10.99 -15.15
CA LEU A 307 2.37 -12.41 -15.18
C LEU A 307 1.56 -12.74 -13.94
N ARG A 308 0.56 -13.63 -14.09
CA ARG A 308 -0.28 -14.07 -12.99
C ARG A 308 -0.39 -15.60 -12.96
N ALA A 309 -0.30 -16.18 -11.76
CA ALA A 309 -0.52 -17.58 -11.50
C ALA A 309 -1.62 -17.77 -10.44
N PRO A 310 -2.33 -18.90 -10.41
CA PRO A 310 -3.33 -19.16 -9.36
C PRO A 310 -2.73 -18.98 -7.98
N ALA A 311 -3.49 -18.35 -7.05
CA ALA A 311 -3.03 -18.09 -5.70
C ALA A 311 -2.67 -19.41 -4.99
N GLY A 312 -1.46 -19.47 -4.40
CA GLY A 312 -0.93 -20.68 -3.75
C GLY A 312 -0.35 -21.73 -4.70
N ASP A 313 -0.45 -21.55 -6.02
CA ASP A 313 0.15 -22.50 -6.99
C ASP A 313 1.64 -22.17 -7.21
N ALA A 314 2.48 -22.68 -6.31
CA ALA A 314 3.93 -22.52 -6.39
C ALA A 314 4.52 -23.12 -7.68
N ARG A 315 3.98 -24.25 -8.16
CA ARG A 315 4.45 -24.90 -9.37
C ARG A 315 4.25 -24.02 -10.60
N ARG A 316 3.02 -23.49 -10.78
CA ARG A 316 2.73 -22.60 -11.93
C ARG A 316 3.52 -21.31 -11.85
N THR A 317 3.65 -20.74 -10.66
CA THR A 317 4.46 -19.53 -10.40
C THR A 317 5.93 -19.79 -10.73
N GLY A 318 6.50 -20.92 -10.31
CA GLY A 318 7.88 -21.31 -10.61
C GLY A 318 8.14 -21.56 -12.10
N GLN A 319 7.17 -22.16 -12.81
CA GLN A 319 7.25 -22.31 -14.28
C GLN A 319 7.31 -20.94 -14.99
N GLN A 320 6.47 -19.99 -14.58
CA GLN A 320 6.51 -18.61 -15.13
C GLN A 320 7.81 -17.91 -14.79
N LEU A 321 8.36 -18.11 -13.58
CA LEU A 321 9.64 -17.57 -13.16
C LEU A 321 10.78 -18.10 -14.05
N ALA A 322 10.90 -19.43 -14.19
CA ALA A 322 11.91 -20.05 -15.03
C ALA A 322 11.81 -19.58 -16.47
N TRP A 323 10.59 -19.54 -17.02
CA TRP A 323 10.34 -19.06 -18.38
C TRP A 323 10.78 -17.60 -18.56
N LEU A 324 10.38 -16.69 -17.64
CA LEU A 324 10.70 -15.26 -17.80
C LEU A 324 12.20 -14.97 -17.71
N LEU A 325 12.92 -15.69 -16.86
CA LEU A 325 14.37 -15.55 -16.73
C LEU A 325 15.10 -15.98 -18.00
N ASP A 326 14.54 -16.93 -18.77
CA ASP A 326 15.10 -17.44 -20.03
C ASP A 326 14.66 -16.63 -21.27
N GLN A 327 13.73 -15.68 -21.12
CA GLN A 327 13.12 -14.93 -22.23
C GLN A 327 13.38 -13.42 -22.17
N PRO A 328 14.59 -12.94 -22.57
CA PRO A 328 14.96 -11.52 -22.51
C PRO A 328 13.97 -10.57 -23.17
N ARG A 329 13.45 -10.95 -24.35
CA ARG A 329 12.48 -10.11 -25.09
C ARG A 329 11.15 -9.99 -24.36
N SER A 330 10.68 -11.06 -23.74
CA SER A 330 9.45 -11.05 -22.95
C SER A 330 9.63 -10.23 -21.67
N TRP A 331 10.83 -10.28 -21.09
CA TRP A 331 11.20 -9.44 -19.96
C TRP A 331 11.08 -7.95 -20.32
N ASP A 332 11.70 -7.52 -21.45
CA ASP A 332 11.66 -6.13 -21.91
C ASP A 332 10.23 -5.67 -22.17
N VAL A 333 9.41 -6.49 -22.84
CA VAL A 333 8.00 -6.19 -23.10
C VAL A 333 7.19 -6.02 -21.81
N LEU A 334 7.43 -6.84 -20.80
CA LEU A 334 6.73 -6.73 -19.53
C LEU A 334 7.22 -5.53 -18.70
N ALA A 335 8.51 -5.20 -18.77
CA ALA A 335 9.06 -4.00 -18.14
C ALA A 335 8.41 -2.73 -18.70
N ASP A 336 8.34 -2.61 -20.03
CA ASP A 336 7.72 -1.46 -20.69
C ASP A 336 6.21 -1.37 -20.42
N ARG A 337 5.49 -2.49 -20.48
CA ARG A 337 4.06 -2.53 -20.15
C ARG A 337 3.79 -2.16 -18.71
N GLY A 338 4.62 -2.63 -17.77
CA GLY A 338 4.52 -2.29 -16.36
C GLY A 338 4.70 -0.79 -16.13
N ARG A 339 5.71 -0.18 -16.76
CA ARG A 339 5.97 1.25 -16.72
C ARG A 339 4.81 2.06 -17.29
N THR A 340 4.36 1.72 -18.50
CA THR A 340 3.24 2.39 -19.16
C THR A 340 1.97 2.30 -18.30
N LEU A 341 1.67 1.14 -17.71
CA LEU A 341 0.54 0.98 -16.81
C LEU A 341 0.61 1.95 -15.62
N VAL A 342 1.79 2.09 -15.02
CA VAL A 342 1.98 2.99 -13.87
C VAL A 342 1.76 4.45 -14.29
N GLU A 343 2.35 4.88 -15.39
CA GLU A 343 2.20 6.24 -15.90
C GLU A 343 0.74 6.56 -16.25
N ASP A 344 0.05 5.63 -16.92
CA ASP A 344 -1.32 5.83 -17.36
C ASP A 344 -2.37 5.77 -16.25
N HIS A 345 -2.15 4.96 -15.20
CA HIS A 345 -3.21 4.66 -14.23
C HIS A 345 -2.89 5.07 -12.79
N PHE A 346 -1.61 5.17 -12.43
CA PHE A 346 -1.14 5.40 -11.07
C PHE A 346 -0.32 6.70 -10.94
N GLY A 347 -0.32 7.56 -11.97
CA GLY A 347 0.40 8.83 -11.96
C GLY A 347 -0.21 9.89 -11.03
N PRO A 348 0.61 10.85 -10.53
CA PRO A 348 0.20 11.87 -9.57
C PRO A 348 -0.86 12.84 -10.11
N GLU A 349 -0.84 13.18 -11.40
CA GLU A 349 -1.81 14.09 -12.02
C GLU A 349 -3.22 13.50 -11.98
N ARG A 350 -3.37 12.21 -12.31
CA ARG A 350 -4.65 11.50 -12.29
C ARG A 350 -5.17 11.33 -10.85
N PHE A 351 -4.28 11.05 -9.92
CA PHE A 351 -4.60 10.97 -8.49
C PHE A 351 -5.12 12.33 -7.98
N ALA A 352 -4.38 13.42 -8.23
CA ALA A 352 -4.75 14.78 -7.86
C ALA A 352 -6.08 15.19 -8.48
N ALA A 353 -6.27 14.94 -9.79
CA ALA A 353 -7.50 15.28 -10.49
C ALA A 353 -8.73 14.60 -9.88
N ARG A 354 -8.63 13.30 -9.52
CA ARG A 354 -9.73 12.53 -8.93
C ARG A 354 -10.08 13.01 -7.53
N TYR A 355 -9.10 13.19 -6.63
CA TYR A 355 -9.36 13.70 -5.28
C TYR A 355 -9.80 15.16 -5.30
N GLY A 356 -9.22 15.99 -6.17
CA GLY A 356 -9.66 17.39 -6.35
C GLY A 356 -11.09 17.49 -6.83
N ALA A 357 -11.51 16.64 -7.79
CA ALA A 357 -12.90 16.57 -8.24
C ALA A 357 -13.85 16.12 -7.12
N LEU A 358 -13.46 15.09 -6.36
CA LEU A 358 -14.23 14.58 -5.22
C LEU A 358 -14.42 15.65 -4.14
N TYR A 359 -13.35 16.40 -3.80
CA TYR A 359 -13.46 17.47 -2.80
C TYR A 359 -14.34 18.61 -3.27
N ARG A 360 -14.22 19.04 -4.54
CA ARG A 360 -15.12 20.07 -5.09
C ARG A 360 -16.57 19.64 -5.07
N GLU A 361 -16.88 18.41 -5.44
CA GLU A 361 -18.23 17.84 -5.40
C GLU A 361 -18.83 17.88 -3.98
N LEU A 362 -18.05 17.55 -2.96
CA LEU A 362 -18.53 17.46 -1.58
C LEU A 362 -18.59 18.81 -0.85
N LEU A 363 -17.91 19.83 -1.38
CA LEU A 363 -17.83 21.19 -0.80
C LEU A 363 -18.69 22.22 -1.54
N SER A 364 -19.29 21.83 -2.70
CA SER A 364 -20.29 22.62 -3.41
C SER A 364 -21.64 22.53 -2.72
#